data_7383cdbc207d7911b5978b720d03c82e
#
_entry.id   7383cdbc207d7911b5978b720d03c82e
#
_cell.length_a   1.000
_cell.length_b   1.000
_cell.length_c   1.000
_cell.angle_alpha   90.00
_cell.angle_beta   90.00
_cell.angle_gamma   90.00
#
_symmetry.space_group_name_H-M   'P 1'
#
loop_
_entity.id
_entity.type
_entity.pdbx_description
1 polymer ?
#
loop_
_entity_poly.entity_id
_entity_poly.type
_entity_poly.pdbx_seq_one_letter_code
_entity_poly.pdbx_strand_id
1 'polypeptide(L)'
;MLKIQPARERRAGGKKLALALAGGGPLGAFYELGALHALAEAIEGRELTEFDVYVGVSSGSLLAGALANGIDTTAIGSSFIHDEATIPFSPDTLLQPALSEYLGRMARLPQSLAALGRQFMREPLQGWPGVVGSLSNVVPTALFDNRPLERYLHEVFSSPGHSDEFDRLRSRLYLVATNLNTGESVAFGDARHSHVPISRAAIASAALPGLYPAVKIDGEHYVDGALIRTVHASLALEAGADLLICVNPLVPYDASGVRGKRRRNLAEEGLPAIMGQSLRALIHSRMHVGMASYGARFPGADVLLLEPDRHDERLFFANVFRYTGRNRLVEHAYQRTRRDLLSQADQLSRALGRHGLTLNRQRLRDRRRTFATAGEERAARVRRTARRLDHALHRLEALLAQGRPRA
;
A
#
# COMPACT_ATOMS: atom_id res chain seq x y z
N MET A 1 10.02 7.48 -11.06
CA MET A 1 9.98 8.80 -11.72
C MET A 1 8.95 9.68 -11.01
N LEU A 2 9.30 10.94 -10.72
CA LEU A 2 8.37 11.92 -10.12
C LEU A 2 7.66 12.69 -11.22
N LYS A 3 6.33 12.82 -11.13
CA LYS A 3 5.51 13.69 -11.97
C LYS A 3 4.84 14.72 -11.07
N ILE A 4 4.88 15.99 -11.43
CA ILE A 4 4.31 17.09 -10.65
C ILE A 4 3.25 17.78 -11.51
N GLN A 5 2.01 17.77 -11.03
CA GLN A 5 0.90 18.50 -11.62
C GLN A 5 0.55 19.66 -10.66
N PRO A 6 0.96 20.90 -11.00
CA PRO A 6 0.72 22.04 -10.13
C PRO A 6 -0.76 22.47 -10.17
N ALA A 7 -1.23 22.99 -9.04
CA ALA A 7 -2.52 23.65 -8.94
C ALA A 7 -2.61 24.83 -9.93
N ARG A 8 -3.75 24.97 -10.62
CA ARG A 8 -4.03 26.06 -11.57
C ARG A 8 -4.61 27.27 -10.87
N GLU A 9 -5.30 27.07 -9.76
CA GLU A 9 -5.97 28.08 -8.97
C GLU A 9 -5.49 28.02 -7.52
N ARG A 10 -5.49 29.15 -6.82
CA ARG A 10 -5.20 29.19 -5.39
C ARG A 10 -6.50 29.10 -4.61
N ARG A 11 -6.66 28.11 -3.75
CA ARG A 11 -7.68 28.11 -2.71
C ARG A 11 -7.22 29.00 -1.55
N ALA A 12 -8.06 29.96 -1.16
CA ALA A 12 -7.91 30.68 0.10
C ALA A 12 -8.47 29.74 1.21
N GLY A 13 -7.64 29.27 2.12
CA GLY A 13 -8.06 28.40 3.22
C GLY A 13 -7.12 27.22 3.44
N GLY A 14 -7.53 26.27 4.25
CA GLY A 14 -6.75 25.21 4.85
C GLY A 14 -5.78 24.46 3.96
N LYS A 15 -4.72 23.96 4.58
CA LYS A 15 -3.64 23.22 3.91
C LYS A 15 -3.83 21.75 4.21
N LYS A 16 -4.85 21.12 3.61
CA LYS A 16 -5.06 19.67 3.76
C LYS A 16 -4.06 18.89 2.93
N LEU A 17 -3.30 18.05 3.58
CA LEU A 17 -2.32 17.16 2.97
C LEU A 17 -2.89 15.76 2.86
N ALA A 18 -2.69 15.13 1.73
CA ALA A 18 -3.15 13.77 1.49
C ALA A 18 -2.07 12.86 0.91
N LEU A 19 -2.18 11.59 1.24
CA LEU A 19 -1.34 10.52 0.70
C LEU A 19 -2.23 9.44 0.10
N ALA A 20 -1.95 9.02 -1.13
CA ALA A 20 -2.64 7.93 -1.79
C ALA A 20 -1.64 6.86 -2.23
N LEU A 21 -1.83 5.65 -1.72
CA LEU A 21 -0.96 4.51 -1.93
C LEU A 21 -1.67 3.45 -2.78
N ALA A 22 -1.01 3.06 -3.86
CA ALA A 22 -1.56 2.12 -4.82
C ALA A 22 -1.34 0.67 -4.40
N GLY A 23 -2.00 -0.26 -5.11
CA GLY A 23 -1.67 -1.67 -5.01
C GLY A 23 -0.38 -2.03 -5.74
N GLY A 24 0.16 -3.19 -5.44
CA GLY A 24 1.34 -3.73 -6.13
C GLY A 24 1.82 -5.06 -5.57
N GLY A 25 1.01 -5.69 -4.71
CA GLY A 25 1.39 -6.89 -3.99
C GLY A 25 2.62 -6.68 -3.09
N PRO A 26 3.31 -7.73 -2.66
CA PRO A 26 4.47 -7.60 -1.78
C PRO A 26 5.61 -6.76 -2.37
N LEU A 27 5.87 -6.87 -3.68
CA LEU A 27 6.90 -6.05 -4.35
C LEU A 27 6.52 -4.57 -4.37
N GLY A 28 5.22 -4.29 -4.57
CA GLY A 28 4.68 -2.93 -4.48
C GLY A 28 4.86 -2.34 -3.09
N ALA A 29 4.55 -3.10 -2.03
CA ALA A 29 4.75 -2.68 -0.65
C ALA A 29 6.22 -2.31 -0.35
N PHE A 30 7.19 -3.10 -0.84
CA PHE A 30 8.61 -2.79 -0.67
C PHE A 30 9.04 -1.52 -1.41
N TYR A 31 8.52 -1.32 -2.62
CA TYR A 31 8.76 -0.07 -3.35
C TYR A 31 8.14 1.12 -2.61
N GLU A 32 6.89 1.02 -2.20
CA GLU A 32 6.17 2.07 -1.46
C GLU A 32 6.88 2.42 -0.16
N LEU A 33 7.30 1.41 0.63
CA LEU A 33 8.02 1.63 1.87
C LEU A 33 9.33 2.41 1.64
N GLY A 34 10.12 2.03 0.63
CA GLY A 34 11.34 2.75 0.27
C GLY A 34 11.06 4.18 -0.20
N ALA A 35 10.03 4.38 -1.02
CA ALA A 35 9.61 5.69 -1.51
C ALA A 35 9.09 6.59 -0.39
N LEU A 36 8.25 6.06 0.48
CA LEU A 36 7.70 6.77 1.65
C LEU A 36 8.80 7.18 2.62
N HIS A 37 9.77 6.30 2.86
CA HIS A 37 10.89 6.64 3.73
C HIS A 37 11.75 7.76 3.15
N ALA A 38 12.01 7.75 1.83
CA ALA A 38 12.70 8.83 1.15
C ALA A 38 11.92 10.16 1.22
N LEU A 39 10.59 10.12 1.09
CA LEU A 39 9.73 11.29 1.27
C LEU A 39 9.75 11.81 2.71
N ALA A 40 9.65 10.91 3.71
CA ALA A 40 9.68 11.27 5.14
C ALA A 40 10.98 11.95 5.56
N GLU A 41 12.10 11.60 4.91
CA GLU A 41 13.37 12.29 5.13
C GLU A 41 13.51 13.61 4.39
N ALA A 42 12.94 13.67 3.19
CA ALA A 42 13.11 14.81 2.29
C ALA A 42 12.16 15.96 2.60
N ILE A 43 10.97 15.68 3.12
CA ILE A 43 9.94 16.68 3.40
C ILE A 43 10.04 17.07 4.88
N GLU A 44 10.10 18.39 5.12
CA GLU A 44 10.11 18.98 6.46
C GLU A 44 8.90 19.89 6.63
N GLY A 45 8.48 20.09 7.89
CA GLY A 45 7.35 20.90 8.28
C GLY A 45 6.15 20.10 8.75
N ARG A 46 5.96 18.87 8.23
CA ARG A 46 4.92 17.93 8.68
C ARG A 46 5.35 16.49 8.43
N GLU A 47 5.10 15.63 9.39
CA GLU A 47 5.40 14.20 9.27
C GLU A 47 4.38 13.51 8.33
N LEU A 48 4.78 12.42 7.65
CA LEU A 48 3.85 11.66 6.81
C LEU A 48 2.72 11.00 7.60
N THR A 49 2.89 10.78 8.89
CA THR A 49 1.87 10.27 9.82
C THR A 49 0.88 11.33 10.32
N GLU A 50 1.10 12.59 9.95
CA GLU A 50 0.26 13.71 10.35
C GLU A 50 -0.56 14.29 9.18
N PHE A 51 -0.61 13.60 8.05
CA PHE A 51 -1.43 14.02 6.92
C PHE A 51 -2.92 13.91 7.26
N ASP A 52 -3.74 14.73 6.61
CA ASP A 52 -5.16 14.85 6.92
C ASP A 52 -6.00 13.73 6.29
N VAL A 53 -5.56 13.19 5.14
CA VAL A 53 -6.28 12.15 4.41
C VAL A 53 -5.33 11.10 3.88
N TYR A 54 -5.69 9.84 4.10
CA TYR A 54 -4.99 8.68 3.52
C TYR A 54 -5.95 7.87 2.66
N VAL A 55 -5.45 7.41 1.53
CA VAL A 55 -6.14 6.45 0.65
C VAL A 55 -5.21 5.28 0.40
N GLY A 56 -5.67 4.08 0.67
CA GLY A 56 -4.91 2.85 0.44
C GLY A 56 -5.65 1.86 -0.43
N VAL A 57 -4.92 1.21 -1.33
CA VAL A 57 -5.43 0.15 -2.21
C VAL A 57 -4.50 -1.04 -2.15
N SER A 58 -5.00 -2.27 -1.98
CA SER A 58 -4.19 -3.49 -1.97
C SER A 58 -3.03 -3.39 -0.96
N SER A 59 -1.78 -3.64 -1.35
CA SER A 59 -0.61 -3.47 -0.49
C SER A 59 -0.50 -2.05 0.11
N GLY A 60 -0.92 -1.03 -0.64
CA GLY A 60 -0.96 0.35 -0.14
C GLY A 60 -1.96 0.56 0.99
N SER A 61 -2.98 -0.31 1.14
CA SER A 61 -3.93 -0.25 2.25
C SER A 61 -3.27 -0.55 3.60
N LEU A 62 -2.29 -1.47 3.62
CA LEU A 62 -1.53 -1.81 4.81
C LEU A 62 -0.69 -0.63 5.29
N LEU A 63 0.01 0.01 4.35
CA LEU A 63 0.87 1.16 4.64
C LEU A 63 0.06 2.42 5.00
N ALA A 64 -1.05 2.66 4.29
CA ALA A 64 -1.95 3.78 4.59
C ALA A 64 -2.58 3.63 5.98
N GLY A 65 -3.04 2.42 6.33
CA GLY A 65 -3.57 2.10 7.66
C GLY A 65 -2.54 2.31 8.77
N ALA A 66 -1.29 1.88 8.53
CA ALA A 66 -0.20 2.07 9.48
C ALA A 66 0.13 3.56 9.67
N LEU A 67 0.30 4.33 8.58
CA LEU A 67 0.59 5.76 8.65
C LEU A 67 -0.54 6.55 9.31
N ALA A 68 -1.81 6.25 8.99
CA ALA A 68 -2.98 6.88 9.61
C ALA A 68 -3.08 6.58 11.12
N ASN A 69 -2.54 5.44 11.56
CA ASN A 69 -2.38 5.06 12.96
C ASN A 69 -1.15 5.70 13.64
N GLY A 70 -0.38 6.54 12.94
CA GLY A 70 0.82 7.17 13.51
C GLY A 70 2.06 6.27 13.48
N ILE A 71 2.00 5.09 12.84
CA ILE A 71 3.15 4.19 12.69
C ILE A 71 4.00 4.70 11.53
N ASP A 72 5.19 5.19 11.84
CA ASP A 72 6.06 5.80 10.84
C ASP A 72 6.81 4.77 9.97
N THR A 73 7.41 5.26 8.88
CA THR A 73 8.12 4.40 7.92
C THR A 73 9.32 3.66 8.52
N THR A 74 9.89 4.15 9.62
CA THR A 74 10.98 3.49 10.35
C THR A 74 10.45 2.29 11.14
N ALA A 75 9.34 2.47 11.84
CA ALA A 75 8.67 1.40 12.59
C ALA A 75 8.15 0.31 11.65
N ILE A 76 7.51 0.71 10.52
CA ILE A 76 7.10 -0.23 9.48
C ILE A 76 8.32 -0.99 8.95
N GLY A 77 9.41 -0.29 8.63
CA GLY A 77 10.65 -0.89 8.14
C GLY A 77 11.27 -1.88 9.13
N SER A 78 11.27 -1.55 10.43
CA SER A 78 11.78 -2.45 11.47
C SER A 78 10.98 -3.75 11.54
N SER A 79 9.65 -3.68 11.41
CA SER A 79 8.79 -4.88 11.40
C SER A 79 9.02 -5.74 10.15
N PHE A 80 9.14 -5.11 8.98
CA PHE A 80 9.25 -5.83 7.69
C PHE A 80 10.66 -6.31 7.37
N ILE A 81 11.71 -5.65 7.91
CA ILE A 81 13.10 -5.86 7.48
C ILE A 81 13.95 -6.51 8.55
N HIS A 82 13.78 -6.16 9.83
CA HIS A 82 14.73 -6.51 10.89
C HIS A 82 14.22 -7.53 11.90
N ASP A 83 12.95 -7.94 11.84
CA ASP A 83 12.30 -8.84 12.83
C ASP A 83 12.49 -8.36 14.31
N GLU A 84 12.81 -7.07 14.51
CA GLU A 84 13.10 -6.44 15.82
C GLU A 84 11.88 -5.69 16.40
N ALA A 85 10.73 -5.77 15.74
CA ALA A 85 9.52 -5.10 16.20
C ALA A 85 8.90 -5.85 17.38
N THR A 86 8.12 -5.13 18.18
CA THR A 86 7.30 -5.72 19.27
C THR A 86 6.36 -6.80 18.76
N ILE A 87 5.86 -6.64 17.53
CA ILE A 87 5.06 -7.61 16.78
C ILE A 87 5.79 -7.87 15.46
N PRO A 88 6.62 -8.92 15.36
CA PRO A 88 7.42 -9.19 14.18
C PRO A 88 6.55 -9.67 13.01
N PHE A 89 6.86 -9.20 11.83
CA PHE A 89 6.21 -9.64 10.60
C PHE A 89 6.93 -10.84 10.02
N SER A 90 6.27 -12.01 10.05
CA SER A 90 6.81 -13.24 9.47
C SER A 90 6.43 -13.39 7.99
N PRO A 91 7.30 -13.98 7.13
CA PRO A 91 6.92 -14.37 5.77
C PRO A 91 5.68 -15.25 5.70
N ASP A 92 5.49 -16.13 6.68
CA ASP A 92 4.33 -17.00 6.80
C ASP A 92 3.02 -16.23 6.95
N THR A 93 3.08 -14.98 7.42
CA THR A 93 1.92 -14.10 7.50
C THR A 93 1.35 -13.78 6.11
N LEU A 94 2.19 -13.70 5.08
CA LEU A 94 1.76 -13.45 3.69
C LEU A 94 1.60 -14.74 2.86
N LEU A 95 2.42 -15.75 3.14
CA LEU A 95 2.59 -16.91 2.25
C LEU A 95 2.08 -18.22 2.85
N GLN A 96 1.22 -18.16 3.85
CA GLN A 96 0.61 -19.36 4.41
C GLN A 96 -0.32 -20.01 3.38
N PRO A 97 -0.07 -21.28 2.98
CA PRO A 97 -0.93 -21.95 2.00
C PRO A 97 -2.37 -22.08 2.49
N ALA A 98 -3.34 -21.91 1.60
CA ALA A 98 -4.78 -22.01 1.89
C ALA A 98 -5.24 -23.48 2.04
N LEU A 99 -4.55 -24.29 2.85
CA LEU A 99 -4.78 -25.74 2.99
C LEU A 99 -6.22 -26.08 3.35
N SER A 100 -6.88 -25.27 4.18
CA SER A 100 -8.28 -25.50 4.56
C SER A 100 -9.24 -25.38 3.37
N GLU A 101 -8.96 -24.46 2.43
CA GLU A 101 -9.74 -24.33 1.21
C GLU A 101 -9.49 -25.49 0.25
N TYR A 102 -8.21 -25.89 0.10
CA TYR A 102 -7.83 -27.06 -0.71
C TYR A 102 -8.51 -28.34 -0.24
N LEU A 103 -8.43 -28.62 1.07
CA LEU A 103 -9.07 -29.80 1.66
C LEU A 103 -10.60 -29.76 1.53
N GLY A 104 -11.22 -28.60 1.79
CA GLY A 104 -12.67 -28.42 1.63
C GLY A 104 -13.17 -28.60 0.20
N ARG A 105 -12.38 -28.21 -0.80
CA ARG A 105 -12.72 -28.41 -2.22
C ARG A 105 -12.43 -29.84 -2.68
N MET A 106 -11.34 -30.43 -2.24
CA MET A 106 -11.06 -31.86 -2.49
C MET A 106 -12.15 -32.76 -1.94
N ALA A 107 -12.70 -32.46 -0.77
CA ALA A 107 -13.83 -33.22 -0.20
C ALA A 107 -15.10 -33.16 -1.08
N ARG A 108 -15.26 -32.13 -1.91
CA ARG A 108 -16.37 -32.01 -2.87
C ARG A 108 -16.10 -32.64 -4.22
N LEU A 109 -14.85 -33.07 -4.48
CA LEU A 109 -14.44 -33.70 -5.74
C LEU A 109 -15.35 -34.88 -6.15
N PRO A 110 -15.71 -35.84 -5.28
CA PRO A 110 -16.55 -36.97 -5.64
C PRO A 110 -17.96 -36.51 -6.09
N GLN A 111 -18.52 -35.47 -5.45
CA GLN A 111 -19.83 -34.92 -5.81
C GLN A 111 -19.79 -34.22 -7.15
N SER A 112 -18.71 -33.48 -7.44
CA SER A 112 -18.51 -32.80 -8.72
C SER A 112 -18.31 -33.78 -9.86
N LEU A 113 -17.53 -34.85 -9.65
CA LEU A 113 -17.35 -35.93 -10.63
C LEU A 113 -18.65 -36.69 -10.88
N ALA A 114 -19.44 -36.97 -9.84
CA ALA A 114 -20.74 -37.61 -9.98
C ALA A 114 -21.76 -36.71 -10.72
N ALA A 115 -21.70 -35.39 -10.51
CA ALA A 115 -22.51 -34.43 -11.27
C ALA A 115 -22.09 -34.38 -12.74
N LEU A 116 -20.77 -34.40 -13.01
CA LEU A 116 -20.21 -34.44 -14.37
C LEU A 116 -20.64 -35.72 -15.12
N GLY A 117 -20.57 -36.87 -14.46
CA GLY A 117 -21.00 -38.14 -15.02
C GLY A 117 -22.49 -38.14 -15.35
N ARG A 118 -23.33 -37.59 -14.51
CA ARG A 118 -24.78 -37.43 -14.75
C ARG A 118 -25.09 -36.49 -15.90
N GLN A 119 -24.34 -35.38 -16.01
CA GLN A 119 -24.50 -34.42 -17.11
C GLN A 119 -24.04 -35.02 -18.44
N PHE A 120 -22.96 -35.74 -18.45
CA PHE A 120 -22.44 -36.43 -19.66
C PHE A 120 -23.42 -37.49 -20.16
N MET A 121 -24.12 -38.20 -19.26
CA MET A 121 -25.15 -39.17 -19.64
C MET A 121 -26.43 -38.53 -20.17
N ARG A 122 -26.74 -37.27 -19.78
CA ARG A 122 -27.93 -36.54 -20.23
C ARG A 122 -27.73 -35.79 -21.55
N GLU A 123 -26.50 -35.23 -21.76
CA GLU A 123 -26.20 -34.36 -22.90
C GLU A 123 -24.78 -34.65 -23.41
N PRO A 124 -24.52 -35.73 -24.12
CA PRO A 124 -23.17 -36.14 -24.56
C PRO A 124 -22.51 -35.19 -25.57
N LEU A 125 -23.25 -34.25 -26.17
CA LEU A 125 -22.76 -33.33 -27.22
C LEU A 125 -22.46 -31.91 -26.75
N GLN A 126 -22.70 -31.55 -25.50
CA GLN A 126 -22.27 -30.26 -24.95
C GLN A 126 -20.81 -30.29 -24.46
N GLY A 127 -19.91 -30.55 -25.35
CA GLY A 127 -18.46 -30.54 -25.26
C GLY A 127 -17.76 -29.82 -24.09
N TRP A 128 -16.48 -29.66 -24.19
CA TRP A 128 -15.54 -29.04 -23.25
C TRP A 128 -16.02 -27.88 -22.36
N PRO A 129 -16.96 -26.96 -22.74
CA PRO A 129 -17.42 -25.90 -21.85
C PRO A 129 -18.12 -26.40 -20.59
N GLY A 130 -18.92 -27.48 -20.68
CA GLY A 130 -19.59 -28.07 -19.52
C GLY A 130 -18.63 -28.75 -18.55
N VAL A 131 -17.59 -29.40 -19.09
CA VAL A 131 -16.51 -30.02 -18.30
C VAL A 131 -15.70 -28.97 -17.56
N VAL A 132 -15.32 -27.88 -18.24
CA VAL A 132 -14.59 -26.75 -17.64
C VAL A 132 -15.41 -26.09 -16.54
N GLY A 133 -16.71 -25.88 -16.74
CA GLY A 133 -17.61 -25.33 -15.74
C GLY A 133 -17.73 -26.19 -14.47
N SER A 134 -17.81 -27.51 -14.63
CA SER A 134 -17.89 -28.44 -13.50
C SER A 134 -16.55 -28.61 -12.77
N LEU A 135 -15.43 -28.53 -13.46
CA LEU A 135 -14.10 -28.59 -12.86
C LEU A 135 -13.71 -27.26 -12.20
N SER A 136 -14.27 -26.11 -12.64
CA SER A 136 -13.97 -24.80 -12.02
C SER A 136 -14.31 -24.76 -10.53
N ASN A 137 -15.33 -25.51 -10.09
CA ASN A 137 -15.70 -25.61 -8.67
C ASN A 137 -14.68 -26.38 -7.81
N VAL A 138 -13.76 -27.10 -8.43
CA VAL A 138 -12.71 -27.87 -7.75
C VAL A 138 -11.39 -27.10 -7.69
N VAL A 139 -11.20 -26.17 -8.63
CA VAL A 139 -9.98 -25.32 -8.62
C VAL A 139 -10.04 -24.39 -7.42
N PRO A 140 -8.99 -24.33 -6.56
CA PRO A 140 -8.94 -23.39 -5.47
C PRO A 140 -9.04 -21.94 -5.97
N THR A 141 -9.77 -21.10 -5.24
CA THR A 141 -9.89 -19.68 -5.59
C THR A 141 -8.64 -18.88 -5.24
N ALA A 142 -7.80 -19.44 -4.35
CA ALA A 142 -6.65 -18.77 -3.79
C ALA A 142 -5.48 -19.73 -3.50
N LEU A 143 -4.27 -19.23 -3.62
CA LEU A 143 -3.04 -19.95 -3.25
C LEU A 143 -2.73 -19.83 -1.76
N PHE A 144 -3.03 -18.66 -1.16
CA PHE A 144 -2.66 -18.32 0.21
C PHE A 144 -3.88 -17.94 1.05
N ASP A 145 -3.75 -18.12 2.36
CA ASP A 145 -4.73 -17.71 3.37
C ASP A 145 -4.45 -16.26 3.81
N ASN A 146 -5.47 -15.41 3.80
CA ASN A 146 -5.35 -14.02 4.25
C ASN A 146 -5.60 -13.82 5.74
N ARG A 147 -6.11 -14.82 6.47
CA ARG A 147 -6.40 -14.75 7.91
C ARG A 147 -5.18 -14.47 8.80
N PRO A 148 -3.97 -15.00 8.52
CA PRO A 148 -2.79 -14.66 9.32
C PRO A 148 -2.43 -13.18 9.21
N LEU A 149 -2.54 -12.59 8.02
CA LEU A 149 -2.29 -11.17 7.80
C LEU A 149 -3.34 -10.30 8.48
N GLU A 150 -4.62 -10.71 8.45
CA GLU A 150 -5.69 -10.03 9.17
C GLU A 150 -5.42 -10.00 10.68
N ARG A 151 -5.08 -11.13 11.27
CA ARG A 151 -4.75 -11.22 12.71
C ARG A 151 -3.56 -10.34 13.08
N TYR A 152 -2.51 -10.36 12.27
CA TYR A 152 -1.34 -9.51 12.46
C TYR A 152 -1.71 -8.02 12.46
N LEU A 153 -2.49 -7.57 11.47
CA LEU A 153 -2.93 -6.18 11.39
C LEU A 153 -3.84 -5.80 12.56
N HIS A 154 -4.77 -6.68 12.92
CA HIS A 154 -5.64 -6.48 14.08
C HIS A 154 -4.82 -6.30 15.37
N GLU A 155 -3.81 -7.13 15.58
CA GLU A 155 -2.92 -7.05 16.73
C GLU A 155 -2.12 -5.74 16.75
N VAL A 156 -1.56 -5.35 15.60
CA VAL A 156 -0.81 -4.08 15.43
C VAL A 156 -1.73 -2.88 15.69
N PHE A 157 -2.90 -2.84 15.06
CA PHE A 157 -3.82 -1.69 15.19
C PHE A 157 -4.58 -1.65 16.51
N SER A 158 -4.70 -2.77 17.23
CA SER A 158 -5.27 -2.81 18.57
C SER A 158 -4.24 -2.58 19.70
N SER A 159 -2.96 -2.38 19.35
CA SER A 159 -1.93 -2.12 20.34
C SER A 159 -2.05 -0.71 20.95
N PRO A 160 -1.49 -0.46 22.17
CA PRO A 160 -1.62 0.82 22.85
C PRO A 160 -1.17 2.01 21.98
N GLY A 161 -2.01 3.03 21.87
CA GLY A 161 -1.77 4.22 21.07
C GLY A 161 -2.25 4.15 19.62
N HIS A 162 -2.78 2.99 19.19
CA HIS A 162 -3.34 2.77 17.85
C HIS A 162 -4.82 2.41 17.91
N SER A 163 -5.48 2.33 16.77
CA SER A 163 -6.90 1.95 16.67
C SER A 163 -7.19 1.13 15.42
N ASP A 164 -7.96 0.05 15.57
CA ASP A 164 -8.52 -0.74 14.46
C ASP A 164 -9.90 -0.20 14.00
N GLU A 165 -10.28 1.00 14.46
CA GLU A 165 -11.53 1.67 14.14
C GLU A 165 -11.26 2.97 13.38
N PHE A 166 -11.93 3.17 12.23
CA PHE A 166 -11.75 4.38 11.38
C PHE A 166 -12.10 5.67 12.13
N ASP A 167 -13.18 5.66 12.92
CA ASP A 167 -13.70 6.84 13.58
C ASP A 167 -12.83 7.32 14.76
N ARG A 168 -11.90 6.49 15.22
CA ARG A 168 -10.93 6.86 16.29
C ARG A 168 -9.61 7.41 15.74
N LEU A 169 -9.40 7.38 14.43
CA LEU A 169 -8.22 7.97 13.83
C LEU A 169 -8.31 9.50 13.85
N ARG A 170 -7.13 10.15 13.97
CA ARG A 170 -7.02 11.62 13.87
C ARG A 170 -7.23 12.12 12.45
N SER A 171 -6.88 11.30 11.47
CA SER A 171 -6.96 11.58 10.05
C SER A 171 -8.05 10.76 9.39
N ARG A 172 -8.51 11.19 8.23
CA ARG A 172 -9.46 10.43 7.43
C ARG A 172 -8.72 9.35 6.64
N LEU A 173 -9.11 8.10 6.83
CA LEU A 173 -8.56 6.95 6.13
C LEU A 173 -9.63 6.34 5.22
N TYR A 174 -9.27 6.07 3.96
CA TYR A 174 -10.06 5.29 3.02
C TYR A 174 -9.27 4.07 2.55
N LEU A 175 -9.82 2.89 2.74
CA LEU A 175 -9.29 1.64 2.20
C LEU A 175 -10.27 1.11 1.15
N VAL A 176 -9.78 0.92 -0.09
CA VAL A 176 -10.68 0.65 -1.21
C VAL A 176 -10.58 -0.81 -1.63
N ALA A 177 -11.74 -1.46 -1.70
CA ALA A 177 -11.90 -2.80 -2.28
C ALA A 177 -12.95 -2.80 -3.39
N THR A 178 -13.03 -3.90 -4.11
CA THR A 178 -14.03 -4.14 -5.16
C THR A 178 -15.07 -5.12 -4.64
N ASN A 179 -16.35 -4.73 -4.64
CA ASN A 179 -17.45 -5.67 -4.40
C ASN A 179 -17.52 -6.64 -5.56
N LEU A 180 -17.37 -7.94 -5.27
CA LEU A 180 -17.33 -8.98 -6.30
C LEU A 180 -18.69 -9.20 -6.98
N ASN A 181 -19.80 -8.95 -6.26
CA ASN A 181 -21.14 -9.19 -6.75
C ASN A 181 -21.63 -8.06 -7.68
N THR A 182 -21.23 -6.81 -7.39
CA THR A 182 -21.68 -5.62 -8.17
C THR A 182 -20.63 -5.12 -9.15
N GLY A 183 -19.36 -5.46 -8.94
CA GLY A 183 -18.22 -4.90 -9.69
C GLY A 183 -17.91 -3.45 -9.33
N GLU A 184 -18.47 -2.90 -8.26
CA GLU A 184 -18.27 -1.52 -7.84
C GLU A 184 -17.15 -1.38 -6.82
N SER A 185 -16.50 -0.21 -6.81
CA SER A 185 -15.51 0.15 -5.78
C SER A 185 -16.22 0.57 -4.51
N VAL A 186 -15.79 0.02 -3.37
CA VAL A 186 -16.25 0.40 -2.03
C VAL A 186 -15.09 0.99 -1.26
N ALA A 187 -15.30 2.18 -0.67
CA ALA A 187 -14.32 2.86 0.17
C ALA A 187 -14.67 2.63 1.64
N PHE A 188 -14.01 1.70 2.30
CA PHE A 188 -14.11 1.53 3.74
C PHE A 188 -13.53 2.77 4.44
N GLY A 189 -14.18 3.23 5.52
CA GLY A 189 -13.89 4.49 6.18
C GLY A 189 -14.77 5.65 5.70
N ASP A 190 -15.68 5.41 4.75
CA ASP A 190 -16.81 6.32 4.51
C ASP A 190 -17.91 6.14 5.58
N ALA A 191 -18.91 7.02 5.58
CA ALA A 191 -20.00 6.99 6.59
C ALA A 191 -20.82 5.69 6.60
N ARG A 192 -20.79 4.90 5.53
CA ARG A 192 -21.53 3.64 5.43
C ARG A 192 -20.74 2.44 5.92
N HIS A 193 -19.39 2.52 5.86
CA HIS A 193 -18.51 1.39 6.07
C HIS A 193 -17.45 1.67 7.15
N SER A 194 -17.58 2.74 7.95
CA SER A 194 -16.65 3.08 9.04
C SER A 194 -16.70 2.10 10.22
N HIS A 195 -17.78 1.31 10.32
CA HIS A 195 -17.96 0.28 11.35
C HIS A 195 -17.09 -0.98 11.14
N VAL A 196 -16.58 -1.17 9.90
CA VAL A 196 -15.71 -2.30 9.57
C VAL A 196 -14.32 -2.07 10.18
N PRO A 197 -13.69 -3.05 10.86
CA PRO A 197 -12.33 -2.90 11.35
C PRO A 197 -11.33 -2.57 10.23
N ILE A 198 -10.37 -1.69 10.50
CA ILE A 198 -9.34 -1.28 9.53
C ILE A 198 -8.56 -2.50 9.02
N SER A 199 -8.20 -3.43 9.92
CA SER A 199 -7.54 -4.70 9.59
C SER A 199 -8.36 -5.49 8.57
N ARG A 200 -9.67 -5.63 8.79
CA ARG A 200 -10.58 -6.37 7.90
C ARG A 200 -10.72 -5.70 6.54
N ALA A 201 -10.89 -4.38 6.52
CA ALA A 201 -10.96 -3.57 5.31
C ALA A 201 -9.66 -3.64 4.50
N ALA A 202 -8.50 -3.61 5.17
CA ALA A 202 -7.20 -3.73 4.53
C ALA A 202 -7.02 -5.08 3.83
N ILE A 203 -7.45 -6.17 4.47
CA ILE A 203 -7.43 -7.52 3.88
C ILE A 203 -8.39 -7.63 2.70
N ALA A 204 -9.60 -7.05 2.79
CA ALA A 204 -10.52 -7.02 1.67
C ALA A 204 -9.92 -6.26 0.47
N SER A 205 -9.25 -5.14 0.74
CA SER A 205 -8.54 -4.36 -0.26
C SER A 205 -7.36 -5.10 -0.89
N ALA A 206 -6.71 -6.02 -0.15
CA ALA A 206 -5.54 -6.77 -0.60
C ALA A 206 -5.86 -8.19 -1.12
N ALA A 207 -7.15 -8.56 -1.19
CA ALA A 207 -7.59 -9.89 -1.62
C ALA A 207 -7.51 -10.05 -3.14
N LEU A 208 -6.29 -10.13 -3.69
CA LEU A 208 -6.08 -10.31 -5.13
C LEU A 208 -6.54 -11.69 -5.58
N PRO A 209 -7.51 -11.78 -6.54
CA PRO A 209 -8.02 -13.05 -7.04
C PRO A 209 -6.91 -13.98 -7.55
N GLY A 210 -7.02 -15.25 -7.19
CA GLY A 210 -5.99 -16.26 -7.47
C GLY A 210 -4.86 -16.32 -6.43
N LEU A 211 -4.56 -15.22 -5.72
CA LEU A 211 -3.58 -15.25 -4.63
C LEU A 211 -4.26 -15.40 -3.26
N TYR A 212 -5.31 -14.64 -3.00
CA TYR A 212 -6.04 -14.65 -1.73
C TYR A 212 -7.54 -14.84 -1.97
N PRO A 213 -8.26 -15.49 -1.02
CA PRO A 213 -9.71 -15.66 -1.12
C PRO A 213 -10.42 -14.31 -0.96
N ALA A 214 -11.58 -14.18 -1.60
CA ALA A 214 -12.47 -13.04 -1.40
C ALA A 214 -12.88 -12.93 0.08
N VAL A 215 -12.94 -11.71 0.60
CA VAL A 215 -13.27 -11.42 2.00
C VAL A 215 -14.75 -11.11 2.11
N LYS A 216 -15.45 -11.82 3.02
CA LYS A 216 -16.87 -11.59 3.28
C LYS A 216 -17.04 -10.52 4.37
N ILE A 217 -17.74 -9.42 4.08
CA ILE A 217 -18.11 -8.35 5.00
C ILE A 217 -19.59 -8.01 4.78
N ASP A 218 -20.39 -8.00 5.83
CA ASP A 218 -21.83 -7.66 5.81
C ASP A 218 -22.66 -8.42 4.76
N GLY A 219 -22.32 -9.68 4.54
CA GLY A 219 -23.00 -10.54 3.56
C GLY A 219 -22.42 -10.47 2.14
N GLU A 220 -21.68 -9.43 1.79
CA GLU A 220 -21.05 -9.19 0.50
C GLU A 220 -19.62 -9.74 0.43
N HIS A 221 -19.13 -10.00 -0.78
CA HIS A 221 -17.76 -10.49 -1.02
C HIS A 221 -16.92 -9.42 -1.70
N TYR A 222 -15.71 -9.20 -1.16
CA TYR A 222 -14.80 -8.18 -1.62
C TYR A 222 -13.48 -8.78 -2.11
N VAL A 223 -12.94 -8.18 -3.15
CA VAL A 223 -11.63 -8.49 -3.74
C VAL A 223 -10.82 -7.21 -3.91
N ASP A 224 -9.57 -7.35 -4.33
CA ASP A 224 -8.59 -6.27 -4.45
C ASP A 224 -9.13 -5.04 -5.20
N GLY A 225 -8.97 -3.86 -4.60
CA GLY A 225 -9.45 -2.59 -5.14
C GLY A 225 -8.71 -2.11 -6.39
N ALA A 226 -7.47 -2.57 -6.61
CA ALA A 226 -6.67 -2.19 -7.77
C ALA A 226 -7.28 -2.66 -9.11
N LEU A 227 -8.19 -3.63 -9.08
CA LEU A 227 -8.88 -4.12 -10.28
C LEU A 227 -9.69 -3.03 -10.99
N ILE A 228 -10.23 -2.06 -10.25
CA ILE A 228 -11.02 -0.95 -10.83
C ILE A 228 -10.17 0.29 -11.00
N ARG A 229 -9.49 0.74 -9.95
CA ARG A 229 -8.58 1.91 -9.98
C ARG A 229 -7.41 1.68 -9.04
N THR A 230 -6.22 2.00 -9.49
CA THR A 230 -4.98 1.70 -8.76
C THR A 230 -4.79 2.55 -7.50
N VAL A 231 -5.08 3.84 -7.55
CA VAL A 231 -4.72 4.80 -6.48
C VAL A 231 -5.95 5.39 -5.81
N HIS A 232 -7.11 5.39 -6.46
CA HIS A 232 -8.34 6.05 -5.98
C HIS A 232 -8.13 7.48 -5.44
N ALA A 233 -7.18 8.19 -6.03
CA ALA A 233 -6.73 9.53 -5.61
C ALA A 233 -7.85 10.58 -5.59
N SER A 234 -8.94 10.37 -6.36
CA SER A 234 -10.12 11.24 -6.33
C SER A 234 -10.76 11.32 -4.95
N LEU A 235 -10.74 10.26 -4.15
CA LEU A 235 -11.30 10.28 -2.79
C LEU A 235 -10.61 11.32 -1.90
N ALA A 236 -9.27 11.42 -2.00
CA ALA A 236 -8.53 12.43 -1.24
C ALA A 236 -8.83 13.86 -1.72
N LEU A 237 -8.95 14.04 -3.05
CA LEU A 237 -9.27 15.34 -3.65
C LEU A 237 -10.71 15.76 -3.34
N GLU A 238 -11.66 14.84 -3.37
CA GLU A 238 -13.06 15.03 -2.97
C GLU A 238 -13.19 15.32 -1.46
N ALA A 239 -12.30 14.76 -0.63
CA ALA A 239 -12.18 15.10 0.78
C ALA A 239 -11.55 16.50 1.02
N GLY A 240 -11.17 17.21 -0.05
CA GLY A 240 -10.68 18.59 -0.01
C GLY A 240 -9.17 18.71 0.16
N ALA A 241 -8.38 17.72 -0.25
CA ALA A 241 -6.92 17.81 -0.23
C ALA A 241 -6.41 18.91 -1.17
N ASP A 242 -5.51 19.75 -0.66
CA ASP A 242 -4.82 20.81 -1.40
C ASP A 242 -3.48 20.33 -1.97
N LEU A 243 -2.82 19.42 -1.27
CA LEU A 243 -1.66 18.66 -1.76
C LEU A 243 -1.95 17.17 -1.65
N LEU A 244 -1.82 16.48 -2.76
CA LEU A 244 -1.93 15.02 -2.82
C LEU A 244 -0.62 14.42 -3.31
N ILE A 245 -0.03 13.54 -2.49
CA ILE A 245 1.11 12.72 -2.87
C ILE A 245 0.60 11.31 -3.19
N CYS A 246 0.85 10.85 -4.42
CA CYS A 246 0.52 9.52 -4.87
C CYS A 246 1.79 8.68 -5.02
N VAL A 247 1.77 7.43 -4.54
CA VAL A 247 2.83 6.44 -4.80
C VAL A 247 2.20 5.26 -5.54
N ASN A 248 2.69 4.98 -6.74
CA ASN A 248 2.17 3.90 -7.59
C ASN A 248 3.30 2.95 -8.02
N PRO A 249 3.41 1.75 -7.46
CA PRO A 249 4.39 0.74 -7.88
C PRO A 249 3.99 0.00 -9.16
N LEU A 250 2.70 0.07 -9.57
CA LEU A 250 2.17 -0.68 -10.70
C LEU A 250 2.37 0.02 -12.04
N VAL A 251 3.58 -0.07 -12.57
CA VAL A 251 3.89 0.35 -13.94
C VAL A 251 4.23 -0.87 -14.81
N PRO A 252 3.86 -0.88 -16.10
CA PRO A 252 4.26 -1.97 -16.99
C PRO A 252 5.77 -1.89 -17.29
N TYR A 253 6.42 -3.04 -17.36
CA TYR A 253 7.82 -3.12 -17.76
C TYR A 253 8.00 -2.77 -19.23
N ASP A 254 9.02 -2.00 -19.54
CA ASP A 254 9.39 -1.61 -20.89
C ASP A 254 10.77 -2.17 -21.24
N ALA A 255 10.78 -3.23 -22.06
CA ALA A 255 12.00 -3.89 -22.52
C ALA A 255 12.71 -3.13 -23.66
N SER A 256 12.15 -2.05 -24.19
CA SER A 256 12.72 -1.34 -25.35
C SER A 256 14.04 -0.63 -25.04
N GLY A 257 14.24 -0.21 -23.78
CA GLY A 257 15.48 0.43 -23.31
C GLY A 257 16.66 -0.52 -23.10
N VAL A 258 16.45 -1.84 -23.14
CA VAL A 258 17.49 -2.85 -22.91
C VAL A 258 18.09 -3.29 -24.22
N ARG A 259 19.38 -3.01 -24.45
CA ARG A 259 20.10 -3.41 -25.68
C ARG A 259 20.84 -4.75 -25.50
N GLY A 260 20.86 -5.58 -26.58
CA GLY A 260 21.65 -6.80 -26.67
C GLY A 260 21.00 -8.06 -26.09
N LYS A 261 21.82 -9.08 -25.82
CA LYS A 261 21.39 -10.43 -25.34
C LYS A 261 20.68 -10.45 -23.98
N ARG A 262 20.63 -9.32 -23.26
CA ARG A 262 19.94 -9.19 -21.97
C ARG A 262 18.47 -8.80 -22.08
N ARG A 263 17.97 -8.54 -23.31
CA ARG A 263 16.55 -8.24 -23.50
C ARG A 263 15.72 -9.48 -23.19
N ARG A 264 15.03 -9.46 -22.05
CA ARG A 264 14.11 -10.53 -21.68
C ARG A 264 12.86 -10.47 -22.55
N ASN A 265 12.49 -11.59 -23.11
CA ASN A 265 11.22 -11.76 -23.80
C ASN A 265 10.17 -12.21 -22.78
N LEU A 266 9.26 -11.31 -22.42
CA LEU A 266 8.22 -11.60 -21.43
C LEU A 266 7.32 -12.79 -21.83
N ALA A 267 7.17 -13.05 -23.14
CA ALA A 267 6.41 -14.20 -23.62
C ALA A 267 7.08 -15.54 -23.26
N GLU A 268 8.39 -15.57 -23.09
CA GLU A 268 9.16 -16.77 -22.70
C GLU A 268 9.19 -16.99 -21.18
N GLU A 269 8.81 -15.98 -20.37
CA GLU A 269 8.77 -16.07 -18.90
C GLU A 269 7.48 -16.77 -18.38
N GLY A 270 6.61 -17.21 -19.28
CA GLY A 270 5.42 -17.99 -18.99
C GLY A 270 4.17 -17.18 -18.63
N LEU A 271 3.06 -17.88 -18.44
CA LEU A 271 1.73 -17.31 -18.23
C LEU A 271 1.66 -16.29 -17.07
N PRO A 272 2.26 -16.52 -15.90
CA PRO A 272 2.20 -15.53 -14.81
C PRO A 272 2.83 -14.18 -15.16
N ALA A 273 3.94 -14.19 -15.94
CA ALA A 273 4.60 -12.96 -16.38
C ALA A 273 3.75 -12.20 -17.40
N ILE A 274 3.15 -12.92 -18.37
CA ILE A 274 2.25 -12.34 -19.38
C ILE A 274 1.03 -11.73 -18.69
N MET A 275 0.36 -12.47 -17.80
CA MET A 275 -0.81 -11.98 -17.05
C MET A 275 -0.47 -10.77 -16.18
N GLY A 276 0.65 -10.85 -15.45
CA GLY A 276 1.12 -9.74 -14.63
C GLY A 276 1.42 -8.48 -15.43
N GLN A 277 2.07 -8.61 -16.60
CA GLN A 277 2.34 -7.47 -17.47
C GLN A 277 1.07 -6.89 -18.08
N SER A 278 0.14 -7.75 -18.53
CA SER A 278 -1.14 -7.33 -19.10
C SER A 278 -1.98 -6.56 -18.09
N LEU A 279 -2.06 -7.07 -16.85
CA LEU A 279 -2.76 -6.42 -15.75
C LEU A 279 -2.14 -5.05 -15.42
N ARG A 280 -0.80 -4.98 -15.32
CA ARG A 280 -0.09 -3.70 -15.09
C ARG A 280 -0.35 -2.70 -16.21
N ALA A 281 -0.33 -3.13 -17.48
CA ALA A 281 -0.59 -2.27 -18.62
C ALA A 281 -2.03 -1.71 -18.59
N LEU A 282 -3.02 -2.54 -18.29
CA LEU A 282 -4.42 -2.15 -18.16
C LEU A 282 -4.63 -1.14 -17.03
N ILE A 283 -4.12 -1.45 -15.85
CA ILE A 283 -4.21 -0.63 -14.64
C ILE A 283 -3.53 0.73 -14.86
N HIS A 284 -2.30 0.73 -15.38
CA HIS A 284 -1.52 1.93 -15.63
C HIS A 284 -2.17 2.85 -16.67
N SER A 285 -2.73 2.30 -17.74
CA SER A 285 -3.47 3.07 -18.74
C SER A 285 -4.67 3.79 -18.14
N ARG A 286 -5.48 3.09 -17.34
CA ARG A 286 -6.64 3.67 -16.64
C ARG A 286 -6.25 4.77 -15.65
N MET A 287 -5.17 4.55 -14.90
CA MET A 287 -4.65 5.53 -13.95
C MET A 287 -4.24 6.83 -14.66
N HIS A 288 -3.53 6.74 -15.77
CA HIS A 288 -3.11 7.93 -16.53
C HIS A 288 -4.28 8.76 -17.02
N VAL A 289 -5.35 8.12 -17.52
CA VAL A 289 -6.59 8.81 -17.91
C VAL A 289 -7.22 9.53 -16.71
N GLY A 290 -7.29 8.84 -15.56
CA GLY A 290 -7.78 9.45 -14.31
C GLY A 290 -6.96 10.64 -13.86
N MET A 291 -5.65 10.49 -13.80
CA MET A 291 -4.72 11.55 -13.38
C MET A 291 -4.79 12.78 -14.30
N ALA A 292 -4.89 12.60 -15.62
CA ALA A 292 -5.01 13.70 -16.58
C ALA A 292 -6.29 14.54 -16.33
N SER A 293 -7.35 13.93 -15.82
CA SER A 293 -8.62 14.62 -15.51
C SER A 293 -8.56 15.47 -14.25
N TYR A 294 -7.63 15.19 -13.31
CA TYR A 294 -7.62 15.86 -12.00
C TYR A 294 -7.32 17.36 -12.09
N GLY A 295 -6.46 17.79 -13.03
CA GLY A 295 -6.17 19.22 -13.23
C GLY A 295 -7.36 20.07 -13.66
N ALA A 296 -8.37 19.45 -14.30
CA ALA A 296 -9.62 20.13 -14.66
C ALA A 296 -10.65 20.02 -13.55
N ARG A 297 -10.76 18.84 -12.91
CA ARG A 297 -11.76 18.57 -11.85
C ARG A 297 -11.40 19.21 -10.51
N PHE A 298 -10.12 19.32 -10.20
CA PHE A 298 -9.60 19.83 -8.93
C PHE A 298 -8.50 20.88 -9.17
N PRO A 299 -8.82 22.04 -9.76
CA PRO A 299 -7.83 23.02 -10.20
C PRO A 299 -7.02 23.64 -9.05
N GLY A 300 -7.53 23.56 -7.83
CA GLY A 300 -6.89 24.09 -6.61
C GLY A 300 -5.92 23.13 -5.92
N ALA A 301 -5.74 21.90 -6.43
CA ALA A 301 -4.89 20.90 -5.79
C ALA A 301 -3.58 20.67 -6.53
N ASP A 302 -2.47 20.60 -5.79
CA ASP A 302 -1.20 20.10 -6.29
C ASP A 302 -1.18 18.56 -6.20
N VAL A 303 -0.81 17.88 -7.29
CA VAL A 303 -0.71 16.42 -7.31
C VAL A 303 0.71 15.99 -7.66
N LEU A 304 1.32 15.22 -6.78
CA LEU A 304 2.63 14.60 -6.96
C LEU A 304 2.43 13.10 -7.17
N LEU A 305 3.00 12.53 -8.22
CA LEU A 305 2.95 11.10 -8.50
C LEU A 305 4.36 10.53 -8.56
N LEU A 306 4.65 9.57 -7.69
CA LEU A 306 5.87 8.78 -7.69
C LEU A 306 5.61 7.40 -8.27
N GLU A 307 6.40 7.05 -9.28
CA GLU A 307 6.35 5.75 -9.96
C GLU A 307 7.77 5.20 -10.14
N PRO A 308 7.96 3.87 -10.17
CA PRO A 308 9.23 3.29 -10.58
C PRO A 308 9.54 3.62 -12.05
N ASP A 309 10.80 3.46 -12.42
CA ASP A 309 11.20 3.51 -13.82
C ASP A 309 10.69 2.24 -14.53
N ARG A 310 10.08 2.40 -15.70
CA ARG A 310 9.55 1.28 -16.50
C ARG A 310 10.64 0.32 -16.99
N HIS A 311 11.90 0.75 -16.99
CA HIS A 311 13.07 -0.05 -17.35
C HIS A 311 13.76 -0.69 -16.14
N ASP A 312 13.17 -0.62 -14.94
CA ASP A 312 13.76 -1.14 -13.71
C ASP A 312 13.57 -2.66 -13.58
N GLU A 313 14.50 -3.42 -14.17
CA GLU A 313 14.50 -4.88 -14.12
C GLU A 313 14.53 -5.44 -12.68
N ARG A 314 15.20 -4.74 -11.75
CA ARG A 314 15.35 -5.21 -10.37
C ARG A 314 14.00 -5.30 -9.67
N LEU A 315 13.13 -4.33 -9.92
CA LEU A 315 11.79 -4.32 -9.35
C LEU A 315 10.86 -5.33 -10.06
N PHE A 316 10.94 -5.40 -11.40
CA PHE A 316 10.02 -6.22 -12.19
C PHE A 316 10.25 -7.72 -12.08
N PHE A 317 11.52 -8.15 -12.06
CA PHE A 317 11.88 -9.56 -12.03
C PHE A 317 12.31 -10.05 -10.65
N ALA A 318 12.05 -9.25 -9.60
CA ALA A 318 12.23 -9.70 -8.24
C ALA A 318 11.29 -10.87 -7.93
N ASN A 319 11.84 -11.92 -7.33
CA ASN A 319 11.03 -13.06 -6.93
C ASN A 319 10.26 -12.72 -5.65
N VAL A 320 8.95 -12.58 -5.78
CA VAL A 320 8.01 -12.26 -4.68
C VAL A 320 8.12 -13.26 -3.52
N PHE A 321 8.41 -14.54 -3.85
CA PHE A 321 8.50 -15.62 -2.87
C PHE A 321 9.86 -15.69 -2.17
N ARG A 322 10.87 -14.95 -2.64
CA ARG A 322 12.17 -14.86 -1.97
C ARG A 322 12.21 -13.69 -1.01
N TYR A 323 11.78 -13.94 0.22
CA TYR A 323 11.80 -12.96 1.31
C TYR A 323 13.21 -12.37 1.60
N THR A 324 14.28 -13.14 1.33
CA THR A 324 15.67 -12.71 1.52
C THR A 324 16.13 -11.52 0.66
N GLY A 325 15.36 -11.15 -0.37
CA GLY A 325 15.67 -10.02 -1.26
C GLY A 325 15.02 -8.69 -0.86
N ARG A 326 14.12 -8.68 0.13
CA ARG A 326 13.31 -7.52 0.51
C ARG A 326 14.11 -6.27 0.84
N ASN A 327 15.18 -6.41 1.64
CA ASN A 327 16.04 -5.30 2.05
C ASN A 327 16.66 -4.58 0.84
N ARG A 328 17.10 -5.34 -0.17
CA ARG A 328 17.68 -4.78 -1.38
C ARG A 328 16.65 -4.04 -2.23
N LEU A 329 15.41 -4.50 -2.23
CA LEU A 329 14.32 -3.85 -2.98
C LEU A 329 13.90 -2.55 -2.33
N VAL A 330 13.73 -2.54 -1.01
CA VAL A 330 13.41 -1.33 -0.24
C VAL A 330 14.53 -0.30 -0.38
N GLU A 331 15.80 -0.72 -0.21
CA GLU A 331 16.96 0.15 -0.41
C GLU A 331 17.01 0.70 -1.84
N HIS A 332 16.77 -0.15 -2.84
CA HIS A 332 16.76 0.27 -4.24
C HIS A 332 15.68 1.32 -4.51
N ALA A 333 14.46 1.11 -4.01
CA ALA A 333 13.34 2.04 -4.12
C ALA A 333 13.64 3.36 -3.39
N TYR A 334 14.19 3.29 -2.18
CA TYR A 334 14.62 4.45 -1.39
C TYR A 334 15.64 5.30 -2.15
N GLN A 335 16.72 4.70 -2.66
CA GLN A 335 17.76 5.42 -3.40
C GLN A 335 17.24 5.98 -4.73
N ARG A 336 16.37 5.25 -5.41
CA ARG A 336 15.76 5.71 -6.66
C ARG A 336 14.87 6.93 -6.42
N THR A 337 14.00 6.85 -5.42
CA THR A 337 13.11 7.96 -5.06
C THR A 337 13.90 9.20 -4.66
N ARG A 338 14.95 9.08 -3.86
CA ARG A 338 15.84 10.21 -3.50
C ARG A 338 16.41 10.90 -4.74
N ARG A 339 16.87 10.13 -5.73
CA ARG A 339 17.37 10.68 -7.00
C ARG A 339 16.27 11.39 -7.78
N ASP A 340 15.09 10.83 -7.84
CA ASP A 340 13.95 11.41 -8.54
C ASP A 340 13.50 12.72 -7.88
N LEU A 341 13.44 12.77 -6.54
CA LEU A 341 13.14 13.99 -5.78
C LEU A 341 14.21 15.07 -6.00
N LEU A 342 15.48 14.70 -6.01
CA LEU A 342 16.60 15.63 -6.22
C LEU A 342 16.62 16.17 -7.66
N SER A 343 16.31 15.33 -8.65
CA SER A 343 16.31 15.73 -10.07
C SER A 343 15.27 16.80 -10.40
N GLN A 344 14.19 16.87 -9.63
CA GLN A 344 13.11 17.85 -9.77
C GLN A 344 13.00 18.79 -8.56
N ALA A 345 14.10 18.96 -7.80
CA ALA A 345 14.11 19.66 -6.53
C ALA A 345 13.53 21.08 -6.57
N ASP A 346 13.77 21.83 -7.65
CA ASP A 346 13.27 23.21 -7.77
C ASP A 346 11.75 23.27 -7.98
N GLN A 347 11.21 22.40 -8.83
CA GLN A 347 9.78 22.31 -9.06
C GLN A 347 9.06 21.78 -7.81
N LEU A 348 9.63 20.74 -7.19
CA LEU A 348 9.12 20.14 -5.97
C LEU A 348 9.13 21.13 -4.81
N SER A 349 10.22 21.91 -4.62
CA SER A 349 10.28 22.92 -3.56
C SER A 349 9.22 23.99 -3.73
N ARG A 350 8.91 24.41 -4.96
CA ARG A 350 7.82 25.35 -5.22
C ARG A 350 6.45 24.77 -4.90
N ALA A 351 6.23 23.48 -5.26
CA ALA A 351 4.97 22.80 -4.95
C ALA A 351 4.79 22.66 -3.43
N LEU A 352 5.78 22.13 -2.72
CA LEU A 352 5.75 21.94 -1.27
C LEU A 352 5.62 23.26 -0.50
N GLY A 353 6.33 24.31 -0.96
CA GLY A 353 6.31 25.64 -0.31
C GLY A 353 4.93 26.30 -0.28
N ARG A 354 4.05 26.00 -1.27
CA ARG A 354 2.66 26.45 -1.25
C ARG A 354 1.86 25.91 -0.06
N HIS A 355 2.28 24.77 0.46
CA HIS A 355 1.62 24.07 1.56
C HIS A 355 2.38 24.19 2.89
N GLY A 356 3.40 25.07 2.96
CA GLY A 356 4.19 25.29 4.17
C GLY A 356 5.19 24.16 4.47
N LEU A 357 5.49 23.35 3.46
CA LEU A 357 6.47 22.29 3.54
C LEU A 357 7.78 22.72 2.86
N THR A 358 8.90 22.17 3.33
CA THR A 358 10.21 22.43 2.74
C THR A 358 10.88 21.14 2.30
N LEU A 359 11.75 21.24 1.29
CA LEU A 359 12.52 20.11 0.77
C LEU A 359 13.94 20.17 1.30
N ASN A 360 14.35 19.17 2.06
CA ASN A 360 15.72 19.03 2.55
C ASN A 360 16.65 18.48 1.47
N ARG A 361 17.18 19.36 0.65
CA ARG A 361 18.10 19.00 -0.44
C ARG A 361 19.44 18.46 0.06
N GLN A 362 19.88 18.84 1.25
CA GLN A 362 21.15 18.36 1.82
C GLN A 362 21.05 16.86 2.13
N ARG A 363 19.97 16.42 2.76
CA ARG A 363 19.72 14.98 3.00
C ARG A 363 19.64 14.19 1.69
N LEU A 364 18.97 14.73 0.68
CA LEU A 364 18.88 14.07 -0.63
C LEU A 364 20.23 13.92 -1.34
N ARG A 365 21.18 14.86 -1.14
CA ARG A 365 22.53 14.82 -1.72
C ARG A 365 23.48 13.90 -0.97
N ASP A 366 23.19 13.56 0.26
CA ASP A 366 24.07 12.71 1.08
C ASP A 366 24.09 11.27 0.57
N ARG A 367 25.19 10.89 -0.10
CA ARG A 367 25.36 9.56 -0.69
C ARG A 367 25.61 8.45 0.32
N ARG A 368 25.91 8.78 1.58
CA ARG A 368 26.16 7.80 2.64
C ARG A 368 24.88 7.28 3.26
N ARG A 369 23.76 7.97 3.04
CA ARG A 369 22.47 7.58 3.60
C ARG A 369 21.92 6.34 2.90
N THR A 370 21.54 5.37 3.70
CA THR A 370 20.81 4.16 3.32
C THR A 370 19.47 4.13 4.04
N PHE A 371 18.57 3.29 3.60
CA PHE A 371 17.29 3.09 4.29
C PHE A 371 17.52 2.75 5.78
N ALA A 372 18.46 1.84 6.08
CA ALA A 372 18.78 1.43 7.44
C ALA A 372 19.34 2.59 8.28
N THR A 373 20.37 3.31 7.79
CA THR A 373 21.00 4.41 8.56
C THR A 373 20.05 5.57 8.80
N ALA A 374 19.16 5.84 7.87
CA ALA A 374 18.12 6.85 8.00
C ALA A 374 17.12 6.49 9.11
N GLY A 375 16.70 5.23 9.16
CA GLY A 375 15.85 4.70 10.21
C GLY A 375 16.49 4.78 11.60
N GLU A 376 17.76 4.39 11.73
CA GLU A 376 18.52 4.46 12.98
C GLU A 376 18.63 5.90 13.53
N GLU A 377 18.96 6.88 12.69
CA GLU A 377 19.02 8.28 13.08
C GLU A 377 17.67 8.81 13.57
N ARG A 378 16.58 8.43 12.90
CA ARG A 378 15.23 8.83 13.30
C ARG A 378 14.86 8.19 14.63
N ALA A 379 15.08 6.90 14.80
CA ALA A 379 14.87 6.19 16.07
C ALA A 379 15.72 6.78 17.21
N ALA A 380 16.97 7.13 16.96
CA ALA A 380 17.84 7.79 17.94
C ALA A 380 17.34 9.20 18.30
N ARG A 381 16.75 9.94 17.36
CA ARG A 381 16.13 11.25 17.61
C ARG A 381 14.91 11.11 18.51
N VAL A 382 14.00 10.19 18.19
CA VAL A 382 12.80 9.92 18.99
C VAL A 382 13.19 9.54 20.42
N ARG A 383 14.14 8.60 20.59
CA ARG A 383 14.65 8.20 21.92
C ARG A 383 15.25 9.38 22.69
N ARG A 384 15.98 10.28 22.03
CA ARG A 384 16.54 11.49 22.69
C ARG A 384 15.43 12.45 23.13
N THR A 385 14.43 12.65 22.30
CA THR A 385 13.29 13.53 22.63
C THR A 385 12.48 12.95 23.80
N ALA A 386 12.18 11.64 23.76
CA ALA A 386 11.50 10.94 24.85
C ALA A 386 12.25 11.08 26.18
N ARG A 387 13.57 10.87 26.20
CA ARG A 387 14.40 11.06 27.42
C ARG A 387 14.40 12.51 27.92
N ARG A 388 14.37 13.49 27.00
CA ARG A 388 14.28 14.91 27.41
C ARG A 388 12.93 15.23 28.02
N LEU A 389 11.86 14.69 27.46
CA LEU A 389 10.51 14.84 27.99
C LEU A 389 10.39 14.19 29.38
N ASP A 390 10.86 12.96 29.52
CA ASP A 390 10.89 12.23 30.79
C ASP A 390 11.64 13.03 31.87
N HIS A 391 12.81 13.55 31.54
CA HIS A 391 13.58 14.40 32.45
C HIS A 391 12.86 15.72 32.80
N ALA A 392 12.13 16.32 31.85
CA ALA A 392 11.35 17.52 32.12
C ALA A 392 10.14 17.22 33.02
N LEU A 393 9.45 16.08 32.80
CA LEU A 393 8.35 15.60 33.65
C LEU A 393 8.84 15.34 35.08
N HIS A 394 9.93 14.62 35.29
CA HIS A 394 10.50 14.38 36.61
C HIS A 394 10.87 15.67 37.34
N ARG A 395 11.42 16.67 36.61
CA ARG A 395 11.70 18.01 37.19
C ARG A 395 10.43 18.72 37.60
N LEU A 396 9.36 18.64 36.80
CA LEU A 396 8.07 19.24 37.12
C LEU A 396 7.43 18.57 38.34
N GLU A 397 7.47 17.24 38.40
CA GLU A 397 6.99 16.47 39.57
C GLU A 397 7.74 16.86 40.86
N ALA A 398 9.08 16.98 40.77
CA ALA A 398 9.91 17.41 41.89
C ALA A 398 9.56 18.84 42.37
N LEU A 399 9.30 19.77 41.42
CA LEU A 399 8.87 21.15 41.77
C LEU A 399 7.48 21.18 42.39
N LEU A 400 6.54 20.38 41.87
CA LEU A 400 5.18 20.25 42.44
C LEU A 400 5.21 19.63 43.84
N ALA A 401 6.12 18.67 44.08
CA ALA A 401 6.30 18.05 45.38
C ALA A 401 6.87 19.05 46.43
N GLN A 402 7.75 19.98 46.00
CA GLN A 402 8.31 21.03 46.85
C GLN A 402 7.33 22.16 47.14
N GLY A 403 6.34 22.42 46.26
CA GLY A 403 5.35 23.47 46.38
C GLY A 403 4.10 23.12 47.21
N ARG A 404 3.99 21.88 47.75
CA ARG A 404 2.90 21.53 48.66
C ARG A 404 3.19 22.15 50.06
N PRO A 405 2.36 23.06 50.58
CA PRO A 405 2.52 23.53 51.94
C PRO A 405 2.34 22.32 52.88
N ARG A 406 3.29 22.20 53.85
CA ARG A 406 3.16 21.25 54.96
C ARG A 406 1.93 21.63 55.74
N ALA A 407 0.90 20.76 55.76
CA ALA A 407 -0.28 20.87 56.57
C ALA A 407 0.04 20.60 58.02
#